data_59b3cbdb81f3149c16a58369a0ffef3d
#
_entry.id   59b3cbdb81f3149c16a58369a0ffef3d
#
_cell.length_a   1.000
_cell.length_b   1.000
_cell.length_c   1.000
_cell.angle_alpha   90.00
_cell.angle_beta   90.00
_cell.angle_gamma   90.00
#
_symmetry.space_group_name_H-M   'P 1'
#
loop_
_entity.id
_entity.type
_entity.pdbx_description
1 polymer ?
#
loop_
_entity_poly.entity_id
_entity_poly.type
_entity_poly.pdbx_seq_one_letter_code
_entity_poly.pdbx_strand_id
1 'polypeptide(L)'
;MEKINKHIEIVRSTRKGLSSLGAPSCAAIYSILSKHYSDVGITIINTLDDLDNLVESSPDLVFLGMKYVPDDNDDNGDKIWLQEYLQENGIASTGSSSIAHRLELDKSLAKQCAVDAGLVTSPFYVARQNAIELEKHATLTFPLFVKPTDRGGGLGVDSYSVVHNISQLDTKIASISFNHNADSLIEQYLPGREFSVAILFDDKTGVLYTMPLEIVAPKNIDGDRVLSASVKTADTEETIPITDKKLSDSISILALNIFKAMGARDYGRIDIRLDGKGIPNFLEANLIPSLLDHYGNFPKACMMHRELGHEEMILKITELALNRKLTNPVNLVV
;
A
#
# COMPACT_ATOMS: atom_id res chain seq x y z
N MET A 1 -19.94 -25.22 13.93
CA MET A 1 -18.74 -25.89 13.42
C MET A 1 -17.68 -25.87 14.50
N GLU A 2 -16.89 -26.92 14.63
CA GLU A 2 -15.73 -26.93 15.51
C GLU A 2 -14.70 -25.95 14.99
N LYS A 3 -14.12 -25.13 15.88
CA LYS A 3 -13.13 -24.12 15.49
C LYS A 3 -11.79 -24.79 15.19
N ILE A 4 -11.06 -24.24 14.25
CA ILE A 4 -9.68 -24.66 13.94
C ILE A 4 -8.79 -24.25 15.11
N ASN A 5 -8.04 -25.21 15.66
CA ASN A 5 -7.14 -24.97 16.78
C ASN A 5 -5.87 -24.24 16.29
N LYS A 6 -5.93 -22.90 16.28
CA LYS A 6 -4.86 -21.99 15.90
C LYS A 6 -4.91 -20.73 16.74
N HIS A 7 -3.73 -20.23 17.13
CA HIS A 7 -3.53 -18.94 17.77
C HIS A 7 -3.17 -17.88 16.71
N ILE A 8 -4.01 -16.87 16.55
CA ILE A 8 -3.85 -15.80 15.55
C ILE A 8 -3.86 -14.45 16.25
N GLU A 9 -2.82 -13.65 16.03
CA GLU A 9 -2.72 -12.28 16.52
C GLU A 9 -2.86 -11.26 15.41
N ILE A 10 -3.79 -10.32 15.56
CA ILE A 10 -4.00 -9.19 14.65
C ILE A 10 -3.22 -8.01 15.22
N VAL A 11 -2.22 -7.53 14.49
CA VAL A 11 -1.33 -6.48 15.02
C VAL A 11 -1.63 -5.11 14.42
N ARG A 12 -1.60 -4.08 15.28
CA ARG A 12 -1.69 -2.68 14.91
C ARG A 12 -0.93 -1.81 15.90
N SER A 13 -0.65 -0.56 15.52
CA SER A 13 -0.10 0.46 16.41
C SER A 13 -1.15 1.47 16.83
N THR A 14 -0.94 2.11 17.97
CA THR A 14 -1.63 3.35 18.36
C THR A 14 -0.84 4.60 17.98
N ARG A 15 0.44 4.47 17.64
CA ARG A 15 1.26 5.58 17.13
C ARG A 15 0.72 6.03 15.77
N LYS A 16 0.54 7.35 15.62
CA LYS A 16 0.00 7.95 14.39
C LYS A 16 0.89 7.60 13.17
N GLY A 17 0.26 7.10 12.11
CA GLY A 17 0.93 6.83 10.82
C GLY A 17 1.63 5.48 10.72
N LEU A 18 1.72 4.68 11.80
CA LEU A 18 2.34 3.35 11.74
C LEU A 18 1.38 2.25 11.29
N SER A 19 0.10 2.33 11.65
CA SER A 19 -0.89 1.34 11.23
C SER A 19 -1.41 1.59 9.83
N SER A 20 -1.38 0.56 9.00
CA SER A 20 -2.09 0.48 7.72
C SER A 20 -3.56 0.10 7.94
N LEU A 21 -3.86 -0.75 8.93
CA LEU A 21 -5.22 -1.10 9.34
C LEU A 21 -5.60 -0.31 10.60
N GLY A 22 -6.71 0.41 10.54
CA GLY A 22 -7.28 1.11 11.69
C GLY A 22 -7.98 0.18 12.68
N ALA A 23 -8.34 0.70 13.87
CA ALA A 23 -9.04 -0.07 14.89
C ALA A 23 -10.36 -0.71 14.38
N PRO A 24 -11.20 -0.03 13.57
CA PRO A 24 -12.40 -0.65 13.02
C PRO A 24 -12.10 -1.86 12.12
N SER A 25 -11.06 -1.77 11.28
CA SER A 25 -10.65 -2.89 10.43
C SER A 25 -10.18 -4.08 11.25
N CYS A 26 -9.35 -3.85 12.27
CA CYS A 26 -8.87 -4.92 13.16
C CYS A 26 -10.02 -5.57 13.94
N ALA A 27 -11.00 -4.79 14.42
CA ALA A 27 -12.18 -5.32 15.09
C ALA A 27 -13.07 -6.17 14.16
N ALA A 28 -13.23 -5.76 12.90
CA ALA A 28 -13.98 -6.54 11.91
C ALA A 28 -13.27 -7.87 11.58
N ILE A 29 -11.93 -7.84 11.39
CA ILE A 29 -11.11 -9.03 11.16
C ILE A 29 -11.20 -9.97 12.37
N TYR A 30 -11.05 -9.44 13.60
CA TYR A 30 -11.21 -10.20 14.83
C TYR A 30 -12.57 -10.92 14.92
N SER A 31 -13.65 -10.18 14.63
CA SER A 31 -15.01 -10.73 14.66
C SER A 31 -15.18 -11.90 13.68
N ILE A 32 -14.53 -11.84 12.52
CA ILE A 32 -14.54 -12.91 11.53
C ILE A 32 -13.70 -14.09 12.02
N LEU A 33 -12.43 -13.85 12.30
CA LEU A 33 -11.49 -14.92 12.65
C LEU A 33 -11.91 -15.67 13.91
N SER A 34 -12.47 -14.99 14.92
CA SER A 34 -12.95 -15.60 16.17
C SER A 34 -14.11 -16.58 15.97
N LYS A 35 -14.82 -16.56 14.83
CA LYS A 35 -15.82 -17.57 14.52
C LYS A 35 -15.21 -18.89 14.05
N HIS A 36 -14.03 -18.82 13.42
CA HIS A 36 -13.38 -19.93 12.72
C HIS A 36 -12.20 -20.54 13.48
N TYR A 37 -11.49 -19.73 14.26
CA TYR A 37 -10.28 -20.13 15.01
C TYR A 37 -10.51 -20.09 16.52
N SER A 38 -9.83 -20.97 17.27
CA SER A 38 -10.05 -21.15 18.71
C SER A 38 -9.49 -20.01 19.54
N ASP A 39 -8.36 -19.45 19.13
CA ASP A 39 -7.62 -18.41 19.84
C ASP A 39 -7.27 -17.26 18.90
N VAL A 40 -7.87 -16.09 19.12
CA VAL A 40 -7.68 -14.89 18.27
C VAL A 40 -7.55 -13.68 19.18
N GLY A 41 -6.49 -12.90 18.98
CA GLY A 41 -6.21 -11.67 19.73
C GLY A 41 -6.03 -10.44 18.82
N ILE A 42 -6.04 -9.25 19.44
CA ILE A 42 -5.60 -7.99 18.83
C ILE A 42 -4.48 -7.44 19.70
N THR A 43 -3.27 -7.42 19.18
CA THR A 43 -2.08 -6.94 19.88
C THR A 43 -1.68 -5.55 19.40
N ILE A 44 -1.43 -4.65 20.34
CA ILE A 44 -0.91 -3.31 20.09
C ILE A 44 0.61 -3.35 20.12
N ILE A 45 1.22 -2.96 19.01
CA ILE A 45 2.68 -2.91 18.84
C ILE A 45 3.11 -1.47 18.64
N ASN A 46 3.84 -0.91 19.58
CA ASN A 46 4.39 0.45 19.52
C ASN A 46 5.92 0.49 19.64
N THR A 47 6.50 -0.56 20.24
CA THR A 47 7.91 -0.68 20.58
C THR A 47 8.45 -2.06 20.20
N LEU A 48 9.77 -2.24 20.28
CA LEU A 48 10.40 -3.55 20.13
C LEU A 48 9.95 -4.50 21.23
N ASP A 49 9.86 -4.02 22.48
CA ASP A 49 9.41 -4.86 23.62
C ASP A 49 8.00 -5.45 23.39
N ASP A 50 7.09 -4.67 22.79
CA ASP A 50 5.75 -5.17 22.42
C ASP A 50 5.85 -6.29 21.37
N LEU A 51 6.80 -6.18 20.45
CA LEU A 51 7.04 -7.19 19.40
C LEU A 51 7.70 -8.44 19.98
N ASP A 52 8.62 -8.31 20.94
CA ASP A 52 9.22 -9.42 21.68
C ASP A 52 8.16 -10.20 22.47
N ASN A 53 7.28 -9.49 23.18
CA ASN A 53 6.16 -10.11 23.91
C ASN A 53 5.21 -10.87 22.95
N LEU A 54 4.96 -10.33 21.75
CA LEU A 54 4.18 -11.04 20.72
C LEU A 54 4.86 -12.34 20.30
N VAL A 55 6.17 -12.31 20.06
CA VAL A 55 6.95 -13.51 19.70
C VAL A 55 6.96 -14.54 20.81
N GLU A 56 7.12 -14.13 22.07
CA GLU A 56 7.05 -15.01 23.24
C GLU A 56 5.68 -15.72 23.37
N SER A 57 4.60 -15.09 22.95
CA SER A 57 3.27 -15.72 22.93
C SER A 57 3.13 -16.83 21.89
N SER A 58 4.11 -16.94 20.96
CA SER A 58 4.21 -17.99 19.94
C SER A 58 2.93 -18.20 19.11
N PRO A 59 2.38 -17.18 18.46
CA PRO A 59 1.20 -17.35 17.64
C PRO A 59 1.51 -18.21 16.40
N ASP A 60 0.53 -18.99 15.93
CA ASP A 60 0.63 -19.70 14.65
C ASP A 60 0.69 -18.75 13.45
N LEU A 61 0.05 -17.57 13.59
CA LEU A 61 -0.02 -16.56 12.56
C LEU A 61 -0.18 -15.16 13.14
N VAL A 62 0.54 -14.21 12.56
CA VAL A 62 0.31 -12.77 12.75
C VAL A 62 -0.38 -12.17 11.53
N PHE A 63 -1.59 -11.64 11.71
CA PHE A 63 -2.30 -10.86 10.70
C PHE A 63 -1.78 -9.42 10.74
N LEU A 64 -1.01 -9.03 9.72
CA LEU A 64 -0.31 -7.74 9.69
C LEU A 64 -1.26 -6.57 9.44
N GLY A 65 -1.39 -5.68 10.42
CA GLY A 65 -2.03 -4.37 10.28
C GLY A 65 -1.03 -3.21 10.20
N MET A 66 0.27 -3.51 10.29
CA MET A 66 1.37 -2.55 10.21
C MET A 66 2.62 -3.23 9.63
N LYS A 67 3.63 -2.44 9.24
CA LYS A 67 4.81 -2.94 8.52
C LYS A 67 6.07 -2.95 9.36
N TYR A 68 6.24 -1.98 10.24
CA TYR A 68 7.45 -1.79 11.04
C TYR A 68 7.12 -1.08 12.36
N VAL A 69 8.02 -1.19 13.31
CA VAL A 69 8.14 -0.28 14.46
C VAL A 69 9.42 0.55 14.31
N PRO A 70 9.44 1.81 14.80
CA PRO A 70 10.69 2.55 14.90
C PRO A 70 11.64 1.82 15.86
N ASP A 71 12.92 1.81 15.56
CA ASP A 71 13.94 1.45 16.54
C ASP A 71 14.22 2.67 17.43
N ASP A 72 13.59 2.67 18.59
CA ASP A 72 13.73 3.77 19.58
C ASP A 72 15.16 3.82 20.20
N ASN A 73 16.02 2.84 19.91
CA ASN A 73 17.41 2.79 20.34
C ASN A 73 18.40 3.29 19.29
N ASP A 74 17.92 3.60 18.08
CA ASP A 74 18.74 4.09 16.99
C ASP A 74 18.42 5.56 16.64
N ASP A 75 19.39 6.45 16.87
CA ASP A 75 19.30 7.88 16.55
C ASP A 75 19.11 8.13 15.03
N ASN A 76 19.41 7.15 14.17
CA ASN A 76 19.22 7.25 12.71
C ASN A 76 17.76 7.02 12.27
N GLY A 77 16.90 6.59 13.20
CA GLY A 77 15.48 6.34 12.92
C GLY A 77 15.24 5.08 12.08
N ASP A 78 16.07 4.07 12.28
CA ASP A 78 15.92 2.77 11.63
C ASP A 78 14.59 2.11 11.99
N LYS A 79 14.18 1.16 11.18
CA LYS A 79 12.89 0.49 11.25
C LYS A 79 13.10 -1.01 11.45
N ILE A 80 12.45 -1.56 12.48
CA ILE A 80 12.35 -3.00 12.68
C ILE A 80 11.13 -3.49 11.91
N TRP A 81 11.36 -4.26 10.85
CA TRP A 81 10.31 -4.73 9.95
C TRP A 81 9.64 -5.97 10.50
N LEU A 82 8.34 -5.88 10.79
CA LEU A 82 7.59 -6.94 11.45
C LEU A 82 7.68 -8.27 10.71
N GLN A 83 7.52 -8.27 9.38
CA GLN A 83 7.53 -9.51 8.61
C GLN A 83 8.87 -10.23 8.70
N GLU A 84 9.98 -9.48 8.67
CA GLU A 84 11.34 -9.99 8.79
C GLU A 84 11.57 -10.55 10.20
N TYR A 85 11.26 -9.76 11.22
CA TYR A 85 11.38 -10.14 12.62
C TYR A 85 10.57 -11.41 12.98
N LEU A 86 9.33 -11.48 12.53
CA LEU A 86 8.47 -12.65 12.71
C LEU A 86 9.01 -13.88 11.98
N GLN A 87 9.53 -13.72 10.75
CA GLN A 87 10.11 -14.80 9.97
C GLN A 87 11.38 -15.37 10.63
N GLU A 88 12.25 -14.53 11.18
CA GLU A 88 13.45 -14.91 11.91
C GLU A 88 13.10 -15.73 13.18
N ASN A 89 11.96 -15.44 13.79
CA ASN A 89 11.42 -16.16 14.93
C ASN A 89 10.48 -17.34 14.55
N GLY A 90 10.41 -17.72 13.28
CA GLY A 90 9.64 -18.86 12.81
C GLY A 90 8.12 -18.67 12.84
N ILE A 91 7.62 -17.42 12.92
CA ILE A 91 6.20 -17.08 13.00
C ILE A 91 5.70 -16.68 11.60
N ALA A 92 4.59 -17.29 11.17
CA ALA A 92 3.94 -16.93 9.91
C ALA A 92 3.27 -15.55 10.00
N SER A 93 3.24 -14.82 8.89
CA SER A 93 2.53 -13.54 8.79
C SER A 93 1.79 -13.39 7.47
N THR A 94 0.71 -12.61 7.44
CA THR A 94 -0.04 -12.33 6.21
C THR A 94 0.71 -11.40 5.27
N GLY A 95 0.48 -11.55 3.96
CA GLY A 95 0.91 -10.61 2.94
C GLY A 95 2.39 -10.69 2.56
N SER A 96 2.90 -9.59 2.07
CA SER A 96 4.18 -9.46 1.37
C SER A 96 5.40 -9.51 2.29
N SER A 97 6.60 -9.70 1.71
CA SER A 97 7.89 -9.67 2.42
C SER A 97 8.28 -8.27 2.89
N SER A 98 9.24 -8.17 3.82
CA SER A 98 9.83 -6.91 4.26
C SER A 98 10.42 -6.11 3.09
N ILE A 99 11.05 -6.78 2.12
CA ILE A 99 11.60 -6.14 0.92
C ILE A 99 10.51 -5.42 0.12
N ALA A 100 9.38 -6.10 -0.13
CA ALA A 100 8.25 -5.49 -0.83
C ALA A 100 7.64 -4.32 -0.03
N HIS A 101 7.56 -4.43 1.30
CA HIS A 101 7.08 -3.35 2.16
C HIS A 101 8.04 -2.15 2.21
N ARG A 102 9.35 -2.37 2.12
CA ARG A 102 10.35 -1.28 1.98
C ARG A 102 10.13 -0.50 0.68
N LEU A 103 9.95 -1.20 -0.44
CA LEU A 103 9.64 -0.58 -1.73
C LEU A 103 8.30 0.16 -1.70
N GLU A 104 7.26 -0.41 -1.08
CA GLU A 104 5.96 0.24 -0.95
C GLU A 104 6.03 1.53 -0.12
N LEU A 105 6.81 1.52 0.97
CA LEU A 105 6.90 2.68 1.87
C LEU A 105 7.51 3.88 1.17
N ASP A 106 8.57 3.70 0.38
CA ASP A 106 9.21 4.74 -0.39
C ASP A 106 8.74 4.72 -1.85
N LYS A 107 7.89 5.69 -2.20
CA LYS A 107 7.32 5.80 -3.55
C LYS A 107 8.37 6.00 -4.64
N SER A 108 9.50 6.62 -4.32
CA SER A 108 10.60 6.80 -5.28
C SER A 108 11.30 5.48 -5.58
N LEU A 109 11.54 4.65 -4.57
CA LEU A 109 12.08 3.31 -4.73
C LEU A 109 11.12 2.39 -5.47
N ALA A 110 9.81 2.46 -5.17
CA ALA A 110 8.79 1.71 -5.93
C ALA A 110 8.77 2.08 -7.41
N LYS A 111 8.87 3.38 -7.73
CA LYS A 111 8.95 3.85 -9.12
C LYS A 111 10.27 3.46 -9.80
N GLN A 112 11.38 3.52 -9.09
CA GLN A 112 12.66 3.06 -9.62
C GLN A 112 12.61 1.56 -9.92
N CYS A 113 12.04 0.75 -9.02
CA CYS A 113 11.81 -0.68 -9.26
C CYS A 113 10.96 -0.91 -10.53
N ALA A 114 9.93 -0.10 -10.76
CA ALA A 114 9.15 -0.17 -12.00
C ALA A 114 9.99 0.15 -13.24
N VAL A 115 10.80 1.21 -13.19
CA VAL A 115 11.71 1.61 -14.29
C VAL A 115 12.73 0.50 -14.58
N ASP A 116 13.35 -0.06 -13.56
CA ASP A 116 14.36 -1.12 -13.69
C ASP A 116 13.77 -2.41 -14.28
N ALA A 117 12.48 -2.64 -14.02
CA ALA A 117 11.72 -3.74 -14.63
C ALA A 117 11.16 -3.41 -16.05
N GLY A 118 11.46 -2.24 -16.61
CA GLY A 118 10.96 -1.80 -17.91
C GLY A 118 9.45 -1.49 -17.93
N LEU A 119 8.85 -1.19 -16.77
CA LEU A 119 7.43 -0.91 -16.62
C LEU A 119 7.16 0.60 -16.61
N VAL A 120 5.97 0.99 -17.06
CA VAL A 120 5.63 2.40 -17.25
C VAL A 120 5.21 3.06 -15.95
N THR A 121 5.89 4.16 -15.61
CA THR A 121 5.51 5.10 -14.54
C THR A 121 5.75 6.53 -15.01
N SER A 122 5.09 7.52 -14.37
CA SER A 122 5.35 8.92 -14.70
C SER A 122 6.82 9.27 -14.44
N PRO A 123 7.46 10.06 -15.31
CA PRO A 123 8.79 10.62 -15.03
C PRO A 123 8.77 11.37 -13.70
N PHE A 124 9.84 11.20 -12.90
CA PHE A 124 9.90 11.74 -11.54
C PHE A 124 11.33 12.09 -11.12
N TYR A 125 11.43 12.90 -10.07
CA TYR A 125 12.66 13.09 -9.28
C TYR A 125 12.29 13.36 -7.83
N VAL A 126 13.30 13.27 -6.94
CA VAL A 126 13.15 13.53 -5.51
C VAL A 126 13.86 14.83 -5.16
N ALA A 127 13.13 15.79 -4.56
CA ALA A 127 13.70 16.95 -3.92
C ALA A 127 13.91 16.66 -2.43
N ARG A 128 15.16 16.66 -2.00
CA ARG A 128 15.54 16.50 -0.58
C ARG A 128 15.21 17.76 0.21
N GLN A 129 14.92 17.61 1.50
CA GLN A 129 14.45 18.68 2.40
C GLN A 129 15.31 19.95 2.39
N ASN A 130 16.60 19.85 2.13
CA ASN A 130 17.55 20.95 2.20
C ASN A 130 18.30 21.22 0.88
N ALA A 131 17.89 20.61 -0.22
CA ALA A 131 18.57 20.75 -1.51
C ALA A 131 17.55 20.93 -2.63
N ILE A 132 17.26 22.18 -2.99
CA ILE A 132 16.53 22.50 -4.22
C ILE A 132 17.54 22.43 -5.37
N GLU A 133 17.69 21.25 -5.96
CA GLU A 133 18.50 21.08 -7.17
C GLU A 133 17.66 21.48 -8.40
N LEU A 134 17.59 22.76 -8.67
CA LEU A 134 16.83 23.34 -9.81
C LEU A 134 17.20 22.72 -11.18
N GLU A 135 18.39 22.19 -11.33
CA GLU A 135 18.88 21.62 -12.59
C GLU A 135 18.16 20.30 -12.99
N LYS A 136 17.61 19.56 -12.06
CA LYS A 136 16.88 18.31 -12.35
C LYS A 136 15.45 18.53 -12.83
N HIS A 137 14.93 19.76 -12.74
CA HIS A 137 13.60 20.12 -13.25
C HIS A 137 13.54 20.15 -14.78
N ALA A 138 14.66 20.22 -15.46
CA ALA A 138 14.72 20.46 -16.92
C ALA A 138 14.03 19.38 -17.78
N THR A 139 13.72 18.21 -17.24
CA THR A 139 13.07 17.10 -17.97
C THR A 139 11.57 17.01 -17.78
N LEU A 140 11.01 17.69 -16.76
CA LEU A 140 9.57 17.68 -16.47
C LEU A 140 8.92 19.00 -16.91
N THR A 141 7.68 18.92 -17.35
CA THR A 141 6.89 20.09 -17.79
C THR A 141 5.68 20.28 -16.89
N PHE A 142 5.36 21.54 -16.56
CA PHE A 142 4.14 21.82 -15.79
C PHE A 142 2.87 21.44 -16.59
N PRO A 143 1.82 20.99 -15.87
CA PRO A 143 1.72 20.84 -14.43
C PRO A 143 2.48 19.62 -13.89
N LEU A 144 2.95 19.71 -12.63
CA LEU A 144 3.60 18.63 -11.90
C LEU A 144 2.75 18.21 -10.71
N PHE A 145 2.93 16.97 -10.26
CA PHE A 145 2.32 16.47 -9.03
C PHE A 145 3.39 16.31 -7.95
N VAL A 146 3.13 16.84 -6.76
CA VAL A 146 4.10 16.87 -5.64
C VAL A 146 3.50 16.24 -4.40
N LYS A 147 4.19 15.23 -3.87
CA LYS A 147 3.76 14.48 -2.66
C LYS A 147 4.98 14.06 -1.82
N PRO A 148 4.81 13.74 -0.52
CA PRO A 148 5.89 13.12 0.26
C PRO A 148 6.31 11.77 -0.32
N THR A 149 7.61 11.43 -0.24
CA THR A 149 8.15 10.14 -0.71
C THR A 149 7.61 8.96 0.10
N ASP A 150 7.48 9.10 1.42
CA ASP A 150 7.36 8.02 2.40
C ASP A 150 6.10 8.10 3.30
N ARG A 151 5.08 8.85 2.91
CA ARG A 151 3.82 8.96 3.66
C ARG A 151 2.68 8.21 2.97
N GLY A 152 1.98 7.37 3.76
CA GLY A 152 0.80 6.62 3.30
C GLY A 152 -0.51 7.39 3.46
N GLY A 153 -1.63 6.80 2.99
CA GLY A 153 -2.99 7.30 3.21
C GLY A 153 -3.31 8.66 2.60
N GLY A 154 -2.48 9.18 1.69
CA GLY A 154 -2.65 10.52 1.11
C GLY A 154 -2.13 11.64 2.00
N LEU A 155 -1.40 11.35 3.08
CA LEU A 155 -0.82 12.36 3.95
C LEU A 155 0.14 13.26 3.15
N GLY A 156 -0.05 14.57 3.23
CA GLY A 156 0.69 15.57 2.45
C GLY A 156 0.20 15.75 1.02
N VAL A 157 -0.85 15.03 0.61
CA VAL A 157 -1.56 15.24 -0.66
C VAL A 157 -2.83 16.05 -0.42
N ASP A 158 -2.93 17.19 -1.09
CA ASP A 158 -4.05 18.13 -1.00
C ASP A 158 -4.36 18.78 -2.36
N SER A 159 -5.26 19.78 -2.40
CA SER A 159 -5.61 20.52 -3.60
C SER A 159 -4.45 21.28 -4.24
N TYR A 160 -3.36 21.53 -3.49
CA TYR A 160 -2.14 22.19 -3.97
C TYR A 160 -1.05 21.22 -4.40
N SER A 161 -1.35 19.93 -4.46
CA SER A 161 -0.38 18.91 -4.90
C SER A 161 -0.15 18.93 -6.41
N VAL A 162 -1.08 19.48 -7.21
CA VAL A 162 -0.85 19.83 -8.62
C VAL A 162 -0.32 21.26 -8.67
N VAL A 163 0.88 21.43 -9.23
CA VAL A 163 1.57 22.72 -9.32
C VAL A 163 1.78 23.10 -10.79
N HIS A 164 1.54 24.38 -11.10
CA HIS A 164 1.51 24.88 -12.49
C HIS A 164 2.69 25.83 -12.80
N ASN A 165 3.51 26.14 -11.82
CA ASN A 165 4.69 26.99 -11.97
C ASN A 165 5.70 26.76 -10.83
N ILE A 166 6.89 27.34 -11.00
CA ILE A 166 8.01 27.22 -10.06
C ILE A 166 7.66 27.70 -8.63
N SER A 167 6.95 28.81 -8.50
CA SER A 167 6.60 29.38 -7.19
C SER A 167 5.68 28.45 -6.40
N GLN A 168 4.71 27.80 -7.08
CA GLN A 168 3.85 26.80 -6.44
C GLN A 168 4.64 25.54 -6.08
N LEU A 169 5.58 25.11 -6.92
CA LEU A 169 6.46 23.98 -6.68
C LEU A 169 7.30 24.21 -5.40
N ASP A 170 7.99 25.34 -5.30
CA ASP A 170 8.83 25.68 -4.14
C ASP A 170 7.99 25.75 -2.86
N THR A 171 6.81 26.36 -2.93
CA THR A 171 5.87 26.45 -1.81
C THR A 171 5.43 25.05 -1.35
N LYS A 172 5.12 24.15 -2.28
CA LYS A 172 4.67 22.80 -1.94
C LYS A 172 5.79 21.95 -1.36
N ILE A 173 7.01 22.03 -1.88
CA ILE A 173 8.20 21.36 -1.33
C ILE A 173 8.46 21.83 0.10
N ALA A 174 8.46 23.15 0.32
CA ALA A 174 8.65 23.73 1.65
C ALA A 174 7.57 23.28 2.64
N SER A 175 6.31 23.23 2.21
CA SER A 175 5.19 22.72 3.01
C SER A 175 5.36 21.26 3.40
N ILE A 176 5.79 20.39 2.49
CA ILE A 176 6.03 18.97 2.77
C ILE A 176 7.19 18.82 3.77
N SER A 177 8.29 19.51 3.55
CA SER A 177 9.44 19.51 4.45
C SER A 177 9.05 19.94 5.86
N PHE A 178 8.36 21.09 5.99
CA PHE A 178 7.99 21.67 7.28
C PHE A 178 6.93 20.84 8.04
N ASN A 179 5.86 20.44 7.36
CA ASN A 179 4.71 19.80 8.03
C ASN A 179 4.87 18.28 8.21
N HIS A 180 5.69 17.64 7.38
CA HIS A 180 5.78 16.19 7.34
C HIS A 180 7.20 15.67 7.61
N ASN A 181 8.21 16.53 7.69
CA ASN A 181 9.60 16.14 7.80
C ASN A 181 9.95 15.02 6.80
N ALA A 182 9.65 15.26 5.51
CA ALA A 182 9.79 14.29 4.44
C ALA A 182 10.39 14.94 3.18
N ASP A 183 11.07 14.14 2.38
CA ASP A 183 11.46 14.51 1.02
C ASP A 183 10.24 14.58 0.11
N SER A 184 10.32 15.36 -0.96
CA SER A 184 9.25 15.53 -1.93
C SER A 184 9.51 14.71 -3.18
N LEU A 185 8.57 13.82 -3.54
CA LEU A 185 8.50 13.19 -4.85
C LEU A 185 7.76 14.13 -5.80
N ILE A 186 8.42 14.52 -6.87
CA ILE A 186 7.90 15.39 -7.91
C ILE A 186 7.75 14.58 -9.18
N GLU A 187 6.54 14.53 -9.71
CA GLU A 187 6.16 13.68 -10.83
C GLU A 187 5.54 14.50 -11.96
N GLN A 188 5.70 14.06 -13.19
CA GLN A 188 4.86 14.57 -14.27
C GLN A 188 3.40 14.32 -13.95
N TYR A 189 2.57 15.38 -13.93
CA TYR A 189 1.13 15.22 -13.69
C TYR A 189 0.48 14.40 -14.78
N LEU A 190 -0.33 13.43 -14.39
CA LEU A 190 -1.10 12.57 -15.29
C LEU A 190 -2.56 13.03 -15.31
N PRO A 191 -3.07 13.62 -16.41
CA PRO A 191 -4.41 14.22 -16.44
C PRO A 191 -5.54 13.20 -16.62
N GLY A 192 -5.23 11.93 -16.92
CA GLY A 192 -6.20 10.92 -17.27
C GLY A 192 -6.91 10.29 -16.07
N ARG A 193 -7.67 9.24 -16.35
CA ARG A 193 -8.45 8.45 -15.40
C ARG A 193 -7.55 7.71 -14.42
N GLU A 194 -8.01 7.53 -13.19
CA GLU A 194 -7.29 6.83 -12.13
C GLU A 194 -7.95 5.48 -11.81
N PHE A 195 -7.12 4.48 -11.51
CA PHE A 195 -7.57 3.11 -11.27
C PHE A 195 -6.87 2.53 -10.05
N SER A 196 -7.60 1.68 -9.36
CA SER A 196 -7.09 0.91 -8.23
C SER A 196 -7.29 -0.57 -8.55
N VAL A 197 -6.20 -1.33 -8.60
CA VAL A 197 -6.23 -2.74 -8.97
C VAL A 197 -5.94 -3.59 -7.75
N ALA A 198 -6.96 -4.24 -7.20
CA ALA A 198 -6.77 -5.25 -6.19
C ALA A 198 -6.17 -6.52 -6.82
N ILE A 199 -5.21 -7.12 -6.12
CA ILE A 199 -4.55 -8.37 -6.52
C ILE A 199 -4.67 -9.36 -5.37
N LEU A 200 -5.14 -10.58 -5.66
CA LEU A 200 -5.29 -11.64 -4.69
C LEU A 200 -4.84 -12.97 -5.30
N PHE A 201 -3.97 -13.67 -4.57
CA PHE A 201 -3.55 -15.01 -4.96
C PHE A 201 -4.65 -16.05 -4.67
N ASP A 202 -4.86 -16.93 -5.60
CA ASP A 202 -5.71 -18.09 -5.42
C ASP A 202 -4.86 -19.36 -5.40
N ASP A 203 -4.74 -19.95 -4.22
CA ASP A 203 -3.95 -21.18 -3.99
C ASP A 203 -4.53 -22.42 -4.68
N LYS A 204 -5.83 -22.43 -4.99
CA LYS A 204 -6.49 -23.54 -5.70
C LYS A 204 -6.07 -23.57 -7.18
N THR A 205 -5.94 -22.41 -7.80
CA THR A 205 -5.57 -22.28 -9.22
C THR A 205 -4.11 -21.93 -9.44
N GLY A 206 -3.40 -21.46 -8.41
CA GLY A 206 -2.03 -20.95 -8.49
C GLY A 206 -1.92 -19.60 -9.22
N VAL A 207 -3.01 -18.85 -9.35
CA VAL A 207 -3.11 -17.62 -10.14
C VAL A 207 -3.28 -16.40 -9.25
N LEU A 208 -2.61 -15.31 -9.60
CA LEU A 208 -2.88 -13.97 -9.06
C LEU A 208 -4.01 -13.33 -9.88
N TYR A 209 -5.17 -13.14 -9.25
CA TYR A 209 -6.29 -12.42 -9.84
C TYR A 209 -6.11 -10.92 -9.73
N THR A 210 -6.34 -10.20 -10.82
CA THR A 210 -6.38 -8.74 -10.87
C THR A 210 -7.84 -8.27 -10.97
N MET A 211 -8.21 -7.29 -10.16
CA MET A 211 -9.57 -6.80 -10.01
C MET A 211 -9.56 -5.25 -10.08
N PRO A 212 -9.52 -4.68 -11.31
CA PRO A 212 -9.37 -3.25 -11.50
C PRO A 212 -10.70 -2.51 -11.32
N LEU A 213 -10.64 -1.40 -10.58
CA LEU A 213 -11.73 -0.43 -10.42
C LEU A 213 -11.26 0.95 -10.87
N GLU A 214 -12.15 1.75 -11.44
CA GLU A 214 -11.90 3.16 -11.68
C GLU A 214 -12.25 3.97 -10.43
N ILE A 215 -11.37 4.92 -10.09
CA ILE A 215 -11.55 5.84 -8.97
C ILE A 215 -11.79 7.24 -9.53
N VAL A 216 -12.96 7.80 -9.22
CA VAL A 216 -13.35 9.12 -9.69
C VAL A 216 -13.35 10.10 -8.52
N ALA A 217 -12.20 10.73 -8.29
CA ALA A 217 -12.10 11.79 -7.30
C ALA A 217 -12.86 13.05 -7.76
N PRO A 218 -13.46 13.86 -6.84
CA PRO A 218 -14.03 15.15 -7.19
C PRO A 218 -12.96 16.07 -7.79
N LYS A 219 -13.39 16.98 -8.67
CA LYS A 219 -12.51 18.03 -9.22
C LYS A 219 -12.24 19.10 -8.17
N ASN A 220 -11.00 19.59 -8.08
CA ASN A 220 -10.65 20.77 -7.35
C ASN A 220 -11.07 22.04 -8.11
N ILE A 221 -10.75 23.23 -7.57
CA ILE A 221 -11.11 24.53 -8.16
C ILE A 221 -10.44 24.77 -9.52
N ASP A 222 -9.28 24.17 -9.76
CA ASP A 222 -8.50 24.27 -11.01
C ASP A 222 -8.94 23.24 -12.05
N GLY A 223 -9.89 22.37 -11.69
CA GLY A 223 -10.41 21.33 -12.58
C GLY A 223 -9.65 20.00 -12.51
N ASP A 224 -8.60 19.90 -11.71
CA ASP A 224 -7.81 18.70 -11.52
C ASP A 224 -8.51 17.70 -10.59
N ARG A 225 -8.30 16.41 -10.83
CA ARG A 225 -8.75 15.35 -9.92
C ARG A 225 -7.60 14.90 -9.05
N VAL A 226 -7.74 15.11 -7.73
CA VAL A 226 -6.74 14.74 -6.73
C VAL A 226 -7.38 13.89 -5.66
N LEU A 227 -6.93 12.64 -5.52
CA LEU A 227 -7.37 11.74 -4.46
C LEU A 227 -6.62 12.07 -3.15
N SER A 228 -6.98 13.20 -2.56
CA SER A 228 -6.36 13.74 -1.35
C SER A 228 -6.77 12.98 -0.09
N ALA A 229 -6.04 13.22 1.02
CA ALA A 229 -6.42 12.69 2.33
C ALA A 229 -7.83 13.12 2.76
N SER A 230 -8.23 14.37 2.47
CA SER A 230 -9.58 14.88 2.79
C SER A 230 -10.66 14.19 1.96
N VAL A 231 -10.42 13.92 0.66
CA VAL A 231 -11.34 13.17 -0.21
C VAL A 231 -11.56 11.77 0.34
N LYS A 232 -10.46 11.05 0.65
CA LYS A 232 -10.50 9.69 1.23
C LYS A 232 -11.21 9.66 2.60
N THR A 233 -10.97 10.65 3.46
CA THR A 233 -11.62 10.72 4.78
C THR A 233 -13.11 11.02 4.68
N ALA A 234 -13.51 11.84 3.71
CA ALA A 234 -14.90 12.19 3.47
C ALA A 234 -15.64 11.12 2.64
N ASP A 235 -14.93 10.11 2.11
CA ASP A 235 -15.45 9.04 1.23
C ASP A 235 -16.29 9.62 0.07
N THR A 236 -15.71 10.65 -0.61
CA THR A 236 -16.41 11.39 -1.68
C THR A 236 -15.96 10.98 -3.08
N GLU A 237 -14.99 10.09 -3.18
CA GLU A 237 -14.64 9.44 -4.44
C GLU A 237 -15.67 8.38 -4.82
N GLU A 238 -15.96 8.29 -6.10
CA GLU A 238 -16.76 7.22 -6.65
C GLU A 238 -15.86 6.07 -7.10
N THR A 239 -16.32 4.84 -6.88
CA THR A 239 -15.66 3.63 -7.36
C THR A 239 -16.58 2.95 -8.36
N ILE A 240 -16.15 2.83 -9.61
CA ILE A 240 -16.96 2.30 -10.70
C ILE A 240 -16.26 1.17 -11.45
N PRO A 241 -17.02 0.20 -12.03
CA PRO A 241 -16.45 -0.86 -12.84
C PRO A 241 -15.91 -0.32 -14.18
N ILE A 242 -14.87 -0.97 -14.72
CA ILE A 242 -14.29 -0.61 -16.02
C ILE A 242 -15.02 -1.42 -17.10
N THR A 243 -15.73 -0.74 -17.99
CA THR A 243 -16.50 -1.38 -19.08
C THR A 243 -15.66 -1.65 -20.34
N ASP A 244 -14.59 -0.85 -20.57
CA ASP A 244 -13.67 -1.07 -21.68
C ASP A 244 -12.70 -2.23 -21.34
N LYS A 245 -12.92 -3.36 -22.01
CA LYS A 245 -12.11 -4.58 -21.79
C LYS A 245 -10.63 -4.37 -22.13
N LYS A 246 -10.30 -3.66 -23.21
CA LYS A 246 -8.89 -3.45 -23.59
C LYS A 246 -8.16 -2.60 -22.56
N LEU A 247 -8.81 -1.58 -22.05
CA LEU A 247 -8.29 -0.74 -20.99
C LEU A 247 -8.13 -1.56 -19.70
N SER A 248 -9.15 -2.32 -19.30
CA SER A 248 -9.12 -3.20 -18.13
C SER A 248 -7.95 -4.20 -18.21
N ASP A 249 -7.76 -4.85 -19.37
CA ASP A 249 -6.68 -5.80 -19.59
C ASP A 249 -5.30 -5.11 -19.49
N SER A 250 -5.12 -3.93 -20.10
CA SER A 250 -3.84 -3.21 -20.05
C SER A 250 -3.46 -2.74 -18.65
N ILE A 251 -4.44 -2.26 -17.87
CA ILE A 251 -4.27 -1.87 -16.46
C ILE A 251 -3.92 -3.09 -15.61
N SER A 252 -4.63 -4.20 -15.80
CA SER A 252 -4.41 -5.45 -15.09
C SER A 252 -3.01 -6.03 -15.34
N ILE A 253 -2.53 -6.00 -16.58
CA ILE A 253 -1.19 -6.46 -16.95
C ILE A 253 -0.12 -5.60 -16.27
N LEU A 254 -0.25 -4.28 -16.33
CA LEU A 254 0.71 -3.37 -15.67
C LEU A 254 0.73 -3.61 -14.16
N ALA A 255 -0.45 -3.66 -13.51
CA ALA A 255 -0.56 -3.89 -12.07
C ALA A 255 0.08 -5.22 -11.65
N LEU A 256 -0.21 -6.31 -12.37
CA LEU A 256 0.35 -7.63 -12.09
C LEU A 256 1.88 -7.66 -12.23
N ASN A 257 2.41 -6.99 -13.26
CA ASN A 257 3.86 -6.93 -13.50
C ASN A 257 4.57 -6.08 -12.42
N ILE A 258 3.98 -4.95 -12.01
CA ILE A 258 4.48 -4.14 -10.87
C ILE A 258 4.49 -4.97 -9.58
N PHE A 259 3.38 -5.64 -9.27
CA PHE A 259 3.25 -6.48 -8.08
C PHE A 259 4.34 -7.55 -8.02
N LYS A 260 4.61 -8.22 -9.15
CA LYS A 260 5.69 -9.20 -9.27
C LYS A 260 7.08 -8.59 -9.18
N ALA A 261 7.32 -7.46 -9.85
CA ALA A 261 8.63 -6.78 -9.83
C ALA A 261 9.02 -6.33 -8.43
N MET A 262 8.04 -5.89 -7.62
CA MET A 262 8.26 -5.54 -6.21
C MET A 262 8.47 -6.76 -5.29
N GLY A 263 8.38 -8.00 -5.79
CA GLY A 263 8.41 -9.20 -4.96
C GLY A 263 7.21 -9.33 -4.02
N ALA A 264 6.10 -8.68 -4.35
CA ALA A 264 4.88 -8.77 -3.58
C ALA A 264 4.19 -10.14 -3.75
N ARG A 265 3.45 -10.56 -2.73
CA ARG A 265 2.78 -11.86 -2.71
C ARG A 265 1.43 -11.79 -1.99
N ASP A 266 0.64 -12.86 -2.12
CA ASP A 266 -0.66 -13.09 -1.51
C ASP A 266 -1.71 -12.08 -1.95
N TYR A 267 -1.62 -10.85 -1.49
CA TYR A 267 -2.58 -9.80 -1.78
C TYR A 267 -1.96 -8.40 -1.72
N GLY A 268 -2.62 -7.45 -2.35
CA GLY A 268 -2.25 -6.04 -2.33
C GLY A 268 -3.05 -5.25 -3.35
N ARG A 269 -2.72 -3.98 -3.49
CA ARG A 269 -3.36 -3.04 -4.40
C ARG A 269 -2.32 -2.21 -5.11
N ILE A 270 -2.47 -2.08 -6.41
CA ILE A 270 -1.64 -1.23 -7.27
C ILE A 270 -2.52 -0.11 -7.81
N ASP A 271 -2.09 1.13 -7.64
CA ASP A 271 -2.79 2.31 -8.14
C ASP A 271 -2.12 2.78 -9.43
N ILE A 272 -2.94 3.07 -10.45
CA ILE A 272 -2.53 3.36 -11.83
C ILE A 272 -3.31 4.58 -12.33
N ARG A 273 -2.66 5.44 -13.12
CA ARG A 273 -3.32 6.58 -13.76
C ARG A 273 -2.91 6.70 -15.22
N LEU A 274 -3.84 7.11 -16.08
CA LEU A 274 -3.55 7.32 -17.49
C LEU A 274 -2.84 8.66 -17.70
N ASP A 275 -1.91 8.66 -18.63
CA ASP A 275 -1.35 9.90 -19.16
C ASP A 275 -2.31 10.60 -20.14
N GLY A 276 -1.89 11.73 -20.71
CA GLY A 276 -2.66 12.47 -21.72
C GLY A 276 -2.90 11.73 -23.03
N LYS A 277 -2.19 10.60 -23.25
CA LYS A 277 -2.35 9.73 -24.44
C LYS A 277 -3.18 8.47 -24.12
N GLY A 278 -3.64 8.32 -22.87
CA GLY A 278 -4.38 7.15 -22.43
C GLY A 278 -3.50 5.94 -22.08
N ILE A 279 -2.19 6.14 -21.87
CA ILE A 279 -1.26 5.07 -21.50
C ILE A 279 -1.29 4.90 -19.97
N PRO A 280 -1.49 3.66 -19.44
CA PRO A 280 -1.44 3.40 -18.01
C PRO A 280 -0.04 3.61 -17.43
N ASN A 281 0.04 4.32 -16.31
CA ASN A 281 1.26 4.59 -15.56
C ASN A 281 1.08 4.17 -14.11
N PHE A 282 2.07 3.48 -13.55
CA PHE A 282 2.11 3.14 -12.13
C PHE A 282 2.22 4.39 -11.25
N LEU A 283 1.40 4.48 -10.21
CA LEU A 283 1.44 5.55 -9.20
C LEU A 283 2.06 5.11 -7.89
N GLU A 284 1.45 4.11 -7.24
CA GLU A 284 1.89 3.59 -5.95
C GLU A 284 1.36 2.18 -5.71
N ALA A 285 1.99 1.46 -4.77
CA ALA A 285 1.53 0.18 -4.27
C ALA A 285 0.98 0.33 -2.84
N ASN A 286 0.05 -0.54 -2.47
CA ASN A 286 -0.50 -0.67 -1.13
C ASN A 286 -0.61 -2.17 -0.79
N LEU A 287 0.38 -2.71 -0.08
CA LEU A 287 0.50 -4.15 0.19
C LEU A 287 -0.17 -4.58 1.51
N ILE A 288 -0.60 -3.61 2.31
CA ILE A 288 -1.59 -3.78 3.39
C ILE A 288 -2.71 -2.75 3.12
N PRO A 289 -3.57 -2.98 2.12
CA PRO A 289 -4.66 -2.06 1.78
C PRO A 289 -5.72 -2.06 2.89
N SER A 290 -6.59 -1.04 2.90
CA SER A 290 -7.77 -1.07 3.76
C SER A 290 -8.62 -2.30 3.45
N LEU A 291 -8.88 -3.10 4.48
CA LEU A 291 -9.73 -4.29 4.42
C LEU A 291 -11.11 -4.08 5.05
N LEU A 292 -11.47 -2.82 5.37
CA LEU A 292 -12.78 -2.50 5.95
C LEU A 292 -13.87 -2.67 4.91
N ASP A 293 -14.90 -3.44 5.26
CA ASP A 293 -16.04 -3.73 4.39
C ASP A 293 -16.74 -2.45 3.93
N HIS A 294 -17.24 -2.46 2.69
CA HIS A 294 -17.92 -1.34 2.02
C HIS A 294 -17.13 -0.04 1.88
N TYR A 295 -15.99 0.12 2.57
CA TYR A 295 -15.15 1.32 2.53
C TYR A 295 -13.91 1.14 1.64
N GLY A 296 -13.13 0.10 1.87
CA GLY A 296 -11.86 -0.13 1.16
C GLY A 296 -12.05 -0.51 -0.32
N ASN A 297 -11.20 -0.01 -1.21
CA ASN A 297 -11.24 -0.39 -2.62
C ASN A 297 -10.89 -1.87 -2.85
N PHE A 298 -10.10 -2.48 -1.95
CA PHE A 298 -9.76 -3.89 -2.05
C PHE A 298 -10.99 -4.82 -1.82
N PRO A 299 -11.76 -4.69 -0.72
CA PRO A 299 -13.02 -5.44 -0.55
C PRO A 299 -14.04 -5.15 -1.66
N LYS A 300 -14.21 -3.88 -2.07
CA LYS A 300 -15.10 -3.51 -3.18
C LYS A 300 -14.74 -4.26 -4.48
N ALA A 301 -13.44 -4.32 -4.81
CA ALA A 301 -12.96 -5.05 -5.97
C ALA A 301 -13.20 -6.56 -5.88
N CYS A 302 -12.93 -7.16 -4.73
CA CYS A 302 -13.19 -8.58 -4.47
C CYS A 302 -14.67 -8.93 -4.70
N MET A 303 -15.58 -8.12 -4.17
CA MET A 303 -17.02 -8.32 -4.34
C MET A 303 -17.45 -8.13 -5.80
N MET A 304 -17.00 -7.05 -6.48
CA MET A 304 -17.44 -6.73 -7.84
C MET A 304 -16.94 -7.74 -8.90
N HIS A 305 -15.73 -8.26 -8.74
CA HIS A 305 -15.11 -9.11 -9.76
C HIS A 305 -15.21 -10.62 -9.48
N ARG A 306 -15.36 -10.99 -8.22
CA ARG A 306 -15.30 -12.40 -7.79
C ARG A 306 -16.47 -12.82 -6.91
N GLU A 307 -17.40 -11.93 -6.62
CA GLU A 307 -18.48 -12.16 -5.66
C GLU A 307 -17.94 -12.63 -4.29
N LEU A 308 -16.67 -12.29 -4.00
CA LEU A 308 -15.97 -12.68 -2.79
C LEU A 308 -16.36 -11.75 -1.65
N GLY A 309 -17.17 -12.27 -0.73
CA GLY A 309 -17.63 -11.51 0.45
C GLY A 309 -16.52 -11.20 1.43
N HIS A 310 -16.77 -10.24 2.33
CA HIS A 310 -15.78 -9.76 3.28
C HIS A 310 -15.22 -10.88 4.18
N GLU A 311 -16.08 -11.76 4.71
CA GLU A 311 -15.68 -12.90 5.54
C GLU A 311 -14.77 -13.86 4.76
N GLU A 312 -15.17 -14.24 3.54
CA GLU A 312 -14.40 -15.15 2.69
C GLU A 312 -13.04 -14.53 2.28
N MET A 313 -13.00 -13.22 2.01
CA MET A 313 -11.79 -12.51 1.68
C MET A 313 -10.78 -12.54 2.84
N ILE A 314 -11.22 -12.25 4.07
CA ILE A 314 -10.36 -12.29 5.26
C ILE A 314 -9.86 -13.71 5.53
N LEU A 315 -10.73 -14.71 5.43
CA LEU A 315 -10.34 -16.12 5.60
C LEU A 315 -9.32 -16.53 4.54
N LYS A 316 -9.54 -16.15 3.28
CA LYS A 316 -8.59 -16.44 2.19
C LYS A 316 -7.20 -15.85 2.47
N ILE A 317 -7.11 -14.60 2.89
CA ILE A 317 -5.83 -13.95 3.25
C ILE A 317 -5.15 -14.71 4.41
N THR A 318 -5.93 -15.12 5.41
CA THR A 318 -5.45 -15.86 6.57
C THR A 318 -4.92 -17.24 6.18
N GLU A 319 -5.67 -17.99 5.39
CA GLU A 319 -5.32 -19.33 4.92
C GLU A 319 -4.07 -19.32 4.03
N LEU A 320 -3.91 -18.33 3.15
CA LEU A 320 -2.71 -18.16 2.32
C LEU A 320 -1.44 -18.08 3.18
N ALA A 321 -1.51 -17.37 4.30
CA ALA A 321 -0.37 -17.24 5.20
C ALA A 321 -0.13 -18.49 6.05
N LEU A 322 -1.18 -19.13 6.58
CA LEU A 322 -1.09 -20.38 7.35
C LEU A 322 -0.56 -21.55 6.50
N ASN A 323 -0.92 -21.61 5.22
CA ASN A 323 -0.51 -22.68 4.32
C ASN A 323 0.87 -22.45 3.70
N ARG A 324 1.45 -21.27 3.86
CA ARG A 324 2.77 -20.97 3.35
C ARG A 324 3.83 -21.70 4.18
N LYS A 325 4.63 -22.54 3.50
CA LYS A 325 5.82 -23.09 4.14
C LYS A 325 6.76 -21.95 4.53
N LEU A 326 7.11 -21.88 5.80
CA LEU A 326 8.20 -21.01 6.26
C LEU A 326 9.49 -21.54 5.60
N THR A 327 9.89 -20.94 4.51
CA THR A 327 11.24 -21.18 3.96
C THR A 327 12.20 -20.40 4.83
N ASN A 328 13.18 -21.11 5.43
CA ASN A 328 14.35 -20.46 6.02
C ASN A 328 14.91 -19.46 4.99
N PRO A 329 15.44 -18.31 5.43
CA PRO A 329 16.12 -17.37 4.54
C PRO A 329 17.35 -18.05 3.98
N VAL A 330 17.20 -18.83 2.90
CA VAL A 330 18.31 -19.33 2.13
C VAL A 330 18.69 -18.23 1.16
N ASN A 331 19.82 -17.56 1.50
CA ASN A 331 20.74 -16.88 0.60
C ASN A 331 20.18 -16.56 -0.80
N LEU A 332 19.48 -15.46 -0.94
CA LEU A 332 19.49 -14.73 -2.20
C LEU A 332 20.87 -14.04 -2.28
N VAL A 333 21.85 -14.77 -2.78
CA VAL A 333 23.08 -14.19 -3.32
C VAL A 333 22.64 -13.34 -4.50
N VAL A 334 22.89 -12.06 -4.41
CA VAL A 334 22.74 -11.01 -5.43
C VAL A 334 23.53 -11.37 -6.69
#